data_b2355dec0466c5e3e08d144b4324f498
#
_entry.id   b2355dec0466c5e3e08d144b4324f498
#
_cell.length_a   1.000
_cell.length_b   1.000
_cell.length_c   1.000
_cell.angle_alpha   90.00
_cell.angle_beta   90.00
_cell.angle_gamma   90.00
#
_symmetry.space_group_name_H-M   'P 1'
#
loop_
_entity.id
_entity.type
_entity.pdbx_description
1 polymer ?
#
loop_
_entity_poly.entity_id
_entity_poly.type
_entity_poly.pdbx_seq_one_letter_code
_entity_poly.pdbx_strand_id
1 'polypeptide(L)'
;MTLLITLIIAAITYGTPLLFGTLGEILTAKSGNLNLGVEGIMFMGGALGLGGVYYYEKLSSSPNGFVAILVGIFFAFLAGAIASLIFSFLTITLRANQNVTGLALSIFGTGIGQFIGEYMRVSENGYISVSNMLKGYFQNSPFPKGLQDIPVVGGILFGNSFFFYLAVACAVALYWYLNKTRSGLYLRSVGESPATADAAGINVTRYKYLATVIGGGVSAVGGMVYIMTIAGGVWNHEGLSGVGWLAVALVIFCLWRPLGAIWGSVLFGALMILYLRLVIAFIPTQLYKILPYVVTVIVLIISSMRNNKEKQPPASLGLNYFREER
;
A
#
# COMPACT_ATOMS: atom_id res chain seq x y z
N MET A 1 24.24 -13.22 -15.49
CA MET A 1 22.83 -13.17 -15.92
C MET A 1 21.86 -13.58 -14.81
N THR A 2 22.09 -14.68 -14.12
CA THR A 2 21.30 -15.15 -12.96
C THR A 2 21.18 -14.14 -11.81
N LEU A 3 22.25 -13.43 -11.46
CA LEU A 3 22.24 -12.42 -10.39
C LEU A 3 21.27 -11.26 -10.67
N LEU A 4 21.27 -10.73 -11.89
CA LEU A 4 20.40 -9.62 -12.28
C LEU A 4 18.93 -10.04 -12.24
N ILE A 5 18.60 -11.23 -12.72
CA ILE A 5 17.22 -11.77 -12.67
C ILE A 5 16.77 -11.91 -11.23
N THR A 6 17.61 -12.47 -10.35
CA THR A 6 17.29 -12.61 -8.92
C THR A 6 17.07 -11.24 -8.26
N LEU A 7 17.85 -10.22 -8.61
CA LEU A 7 17.67 -8.86 -8.11
C LEU A 7 16.34 -8.25 -8.59
N ILE A 8 15.96 -8.45 -9.84
CA ILE A 8 14.69 -7.96 -10.38
C ILE A 8 13.50 -8.64 -9.68
N ILE A 9 13.54 -9.97 -9.51
CA ILE A 9 12.48 -10.70 -8.80
C ILE A 9 12.38 -10.21 -7.35
N ALA A 10 13.51 -10.05 -6.66
CA ALA A 10 13.53 -9.51 -5.31
C ALA A 10 12.98 -8.06 -5.26
N ALA A 11 13.33 -7.21 -6.23
CA ALA A 11 12.79 -5.85 -6.35
C ALA A 11 11.26 -5.85 -6.53
N ILE A 12 10.73 -6.76 -7.33
CA ILE A 12 9.28 -6.94 -7.51
C ILE A 12 8.64 -7.39 -6.20
N THR A 13 9.24 -8.36 -5.49
CA THR A 13 8.72 -8.86 -4.21
C THR A 13 8.65 -7.76 -3.16
N TYR A 14 9.71 -6.97 -2.99
CA TYR A 14 9.75 -5.84 -2.04
C TYR A 14 8.88 -4.66 -2.49
N GLY A 15 8.72 -4.46 -3.80
CA GLY A 15 7.86 -3.43 -4.38
C GLY A 15 6.36 -3.73 -4.27
N THR A 16 5.96 -5.00 -4.20
CA THR A 16 4.54 -5.39 -4.19
C THR A 16 3.73 -4.79 -3.02
N PRO A 17 4.18 -4.85 -1.75
CA PRO A 17 3.50 -4.18 -0.64
C PRO A 17 3.40 -2.68 -0.82
N LEU A 18 4.47 -2.05 -1.33
CA LEU A 18 4.49 -0.61 -1.62
C LEU A 18 3.45 -0.26 -2.68
N LEU A 19 3.30 -1.10 -3.70
CA LEU A 19 2.32 -0.88 -4.76
C LEU A 19 0.89 -0.83 -4.20
N PHE A 20 0.50 -1.77 -3.32
CA PHE A 20 -0.80 -1.73 -2.66
C PHE A 20 -0.98 -0.45 -1.81
N GLY A 21 0.00 -0.10 -0.97
CA GLY A 21 -0.04 1.12 -0.18
C GLY A 21 -0.20 2.37 -1.04
N THR A 22 0.57 2.45 -2.12
CA THR A 22 0.54 3.57 -3.08
C THR A 22 -0.79 3.65 -3.83
N LEU A 23 -1.35 2.53 -4.31
CA LEU A 23 -2.64 2.53 -5.02
C LEU A 23 -3.78 2.98 -4.12
N GLY A 24 -3.79 2.53 -2.86
CA GLY A 24 -4.77 2.97 -1.88
C GLY A 24 -4.68 4.48 -1.62
N GLU A 25 -3.46 5.00 -1.43
CA GLU A 25 -3.29 6.44 -1.22
C GLU A 25 -3.54 7.27 -2.50
N ILE A 26 -3.23 6.78 -3.70
CA ILE A 26 -3.62 7.45 -4.95
C ILE A 26 -5.15 7.61 -5.02
N LEU A 27 -5.92 6.57 -4.66
CA LEU A 27 -7.38 6.65 -4.67
C LEU A 27 -7.88 7.69 -3.67
N THR A 28 -7.34 7.70 -2.46
CA THR A 28 -7.64 8.68 -1.41
C THR A 28 -7.30 10.10 -1.86
N ALA A 29 -6.06 10.32 -2.34
CA ALA A 29 -5.58 11.63 -2.77
C ALA A 29 -6.38 12.18 -3.96
N LYS A 30 -6.82 11.31 -4.92
CA LYS A 30 -7.66 11.72 -6.05
C LYS A 30 -9.06 12.22 -5.64
N SER A 31 -9.48 11.99 -4.39
CA SER A 31 -10.69 12.61 -3.81
C SER A 31 -10.44 13.97 -3.14
N GLY A 32 -9.18 14.43 -3.09
CA GLY A 32 -8.77 15.62 -2.39
C GLY A 32 -8.46 15.41 -0.90
N ASN A 33 -8.42 14.17 -0.41
CA ASN A 33 -8.04 13.86 0.96
C ASN A 33 -6.56 13.45 1.01
N LEU A 34 -5.78 14.07 1.90
CA LEU A 34 -4.38 13.72 2.14
C LEU A 34 -4.28 12.88 3.40
N ASN A 35 -4.03 11.58 3.24
CA ASN A 35 -3.95 10.65 4.37
C ASN A 35 -2.49 10.25 4.65
N LEU A 36 -1.86 10.91 5.59
CA LEU A 36 -0.51 10.55 6.07
C LEU A 36 -0.52 9.34 7.03
N GLY A 37 -1.70 8.76 7.30
CA GLY A 37 -1.87 7.61 8.18
C GLY A 37 -1.59 6.24 7.54
N VAL A 38 -1.08 6.20 6.32
CA VAL A 38 -0.82 4.96 5.56
C VAL A 38 0.09 3.99 6.34
N GLU A 39 1.10 4.50 7.05
CA GLU A 39 1.99 3.69 7.90
C GLU A 39 1.18 2.91 8.95
N GLY A 40 0.37 3.59 9.74
CA GLY A 40 -0.47 2.96 10.76
C GLY A 40 -1.51 2.00 10.17
N ILE A 41 -2.10 2.38 9.03
CA ILE A 41 -3.07 1.54 8.30
C ILE A 41 -2.41 0.23 7.84
N MET A 42 -1.20 0.29 7.29
CA MET A 42 -0.45 -0.90 6.88
C MET A 42 -0.05 -1.77 8.07
N PHE A 43 0.34 -1.18 9.21
CA PHE A 43 0.60 -1.93 10.44
C PHE A 43 -0.64 -2.69 10.95
N MET A 44 -1.79 -2.01 11.03
CA MET A 44 -3.05 -2.66 11.42
C MET A 44 -3.43 -3.77 10.45
N GLY A 45 -3.30 -3.53 9.13
CA GLY A 45 -3.56 -4.52 8.10
C GLY A 45 -2.62 -5.72 8.16
N GLY A 46 -1.33 -5.48 8.45
CA GLY A 46 -0.33 -6.52 8.64
C GLY A 46 -0.65 -7.43 9.83
N ALA A 47 -0.93 -6.83 10.99
CA ALA A 47 -1.25 -7.56 12.22
C ALA A 47 -2.55 -8.37 12.10
N LEU A 48 -3.65 -7.72 11.66
CA LEU A 48 -4.95 -8.38 11.55
C LEU A 48 -5.01 -9.35 10.37
N GLY A 49 -4.33 -9.07 9.26
CA GLY A 49 -4.21 -10.00 8.15
C GLY A 49 -3.46 -11.28 8.53
N LEU A 50 -2.30 -11.16 9.20
CA LEU A 50 -1.57 -12.30 9.76
C LEU A 50 -2.43 -13.06 10.77
N GLY A 51 -3.06 -12.33 11.71
CA GLY A 51 -3.93 -12.92 12.74
C GLY A 51 -5.09 -13.70 12.14
N GLY A 52 -5.74 -13.15 11.11
CA GLY A 52 -6.83 -13.83 10.40
C GLY A 52 -6.37 -15.17 9.78
N VAL A 53 -5.22 -15.19 9.11
CA VAL A 53 -4.65 -16.41 8.52
C VAL A 53 -4.26 -17.40 9.59
N TYR A 54 -3.60 -16.95 10.67
CA TYR A 54 -3.14 -17.80 11.77
C TYR A 54 -4.32 -18.46 12.49
N TYR A 55 -5.35 -17.71 12.87
CA TYR A 55 -6.51 -18.28 13.55
C TYR A 55 -7.37 -19.15 12.63
N TYR A 56 -7.44 -18.83 11.34
CA TYR A 56 -8.07 -19.73 10.37
C TYR A 56 -7.35 -21.07 10.31
N GLU A 57 -6.02 -21.07 10.26
CA GLU A 57 -5.21 -22.28 10.28
C GLU A 57 -5.43 -23.10 11.55
N LYS A 58 -5.44 -22.44 12.72
CA LYS A 58 -5.63 -23.08 14.02
C LYS A 58 -7.02 -23.70 14.22
N LEU A 59 -8.05 -23.07 13.66
CA LEU A 59 -9.45 -23.51 13.80
C LEU A 59 -9.86 -24.54 12.74
N SER A 60 -9.15 -24.63 11.63
CA SER A 60 -9.49 -25.53 10.51
C SER A 60 -8.78 -26.87 10.64
N SER A 61 -9.54 -27.96 10.57
CA SER A 61 -8.98 -29.32 10.55
C SER A 61 -8.20 -29.63 9.26
N SER A 62 -8.50 -28.93 8.16
CA SER A 62 -7.83 -29.05 6.86
C SER A 62 -7.71 -27.66 6.20
N PRO A 63 -6.71 -26.85 6.59
CA PRO A 63 -6.60 -25.49 6.09
C PRO A 63 -6.29 -25.46 4.59
N ASN A 64 -7.11 -24.72 3.84
CA ASN A 64 -6.93 -24.52 2.40
C ASN A 64 -6.21 -23.19 2.13
N GLY A 65 -5.14 -23.22 1.33
CA GLY A 65 -4.34 -22.04 1.05
C GLY A 65 -5.07 -20.91 0.34
N PHE A 66 -6.00 -21.24 -0.56
CA PHE A 66 -6.82 -20.22 -1.23
C PHE A 66 -7.76 -19.49 -0.26
N VAL A 67 -8.40 -20.25 0.65
CA VAL A 67 -9.24 -19.67 1.70
C VAL A 67 -8.39 -18.83 2.66
N ALA A 68 -7.18 -19.28 3.00
CA ALA A 68 -6.26 -18.52 3.83
C ALA A 68 -5.90 -17.14 3.20
N ILE A 69 -5.67 -17.08 1.88
CA ILE A 69 -5.46 -15.83 1.15
C ILE A 69 -6.67 -14.91 1.27
N LEU A 70 -7.89 -15.42 1.05
CA LEU A 70 -9.12 -14.62 1.13
C LEU A 70 -9.37 -14.10 2.55
N VAL A 71 -9.13 -14.92 3.57
CA VAL A 71 -9.25 -14.54 4.99
C VAL A 71 -8.24 -13.45 5.32
N GLY A 72 -6.97 -13.61 4.91
CA GLY A 72 -5.93 -12.60 5.11
C GLY A 72 -6.27 -11.26 4.47
N ILE A 73 -6.70 -11.26 3.21
CA ILE A 73 -7.13 -10.06 2.50
C ILE A 73 -8.33 -9.41 3.19
N PHE A 74 -9.33 -10.21 3.59
CA PHE A 74 -10.54 -9.71 4.24
C PHE A 74 -10.23 -8.99 5.55
N PHE A 75 -9.48 -9.63 6.46
CA PHE A 75 -9.14 -9.02 7.75
C PHE A 75 -8.22 -7.81 7.60
N ALA A 76 -7.25 -7.86 6.69
CA ALA A 76 -6.39 -6.72 6.40
C ALA A 76 -7.20 -5.55 5.83
N PHE A 77 -8.04 -5.80 4.82
CA PHE A 77 -8.89 -4.76 4.21
C PHE A 77 -9.85 -4.15 5.24
N LEU A 78 -10.47 -4.98 6.06
CA LEU A 78 -11.40 -4.52 7.11
C LEU A 78 -10.69 -3.61 8.12
N ALA A 79 -9.49 -4.00 8.55
CA ALA A 79 -8.66 -3.18 9.46
C ALA A 79 -8.37 -1.79 8.88
N GLY A 80 -7.92 -1.74 7.63
CA GLY A 80 -7.63 -0.48 6.96
C GLY A 80 -8.88 0.35 6.67
N ALA A 81 -9.99 -0.29 6.33
CA ALA A 81 -11.27 0.36 6.11
C ALA A 81 -11.78 1.04 7.41
N ILE A 82 -11.68 0.35 8.55
CA ILE A 82 -12.06 0.91 9.87
C ILE A 82 -11.15 2.09 10.23
N ALA A 83 -9.83 1.94 10.10
CA ALA A 83 -8.89 3.02 10.39
C ALA A 83 -9.16 4.25 9.51
N SER A 84 -9.41 4.03 8.21
CA SER A 84 -9.71 5.09 7.26
C SER A 84 -11.12 5.67 7.43
N LEU A 85 -12.06 4.92 7.98
CA LEU A 85 -13.37 5.43 8.36
C LEU A 85 -13.24 6.44 9.52
N ILE A 86 -12.41 6.13 10.52
CA ILE A 86 -12.09 7.06 11.63
C ILE A 86 -11.45 8.34 11.06
N PHE A 87 -10.45 8.20 10.19
CA PHE A 87 -9.83 9.34 9.51
C PHE A 87 -10.84 10.17 8.73
N SER A 88 -11.72 9.52 7.96
CA SER A 88 -12.76 10.17 7.18
C SER A 88 -13.76 10.92 8.04
N PHE A 89 -14.18 10.33 9.18
CA PHE A 89 -15.07 11.00 10.12
C PHE A 89 -14.45 12.28 10.69
N LEU A 90 -13.18 12.21 11.11
CA LEU A 90 -12.48 13.37 11.65
C LEU A 90 -12.25 14.46 10.60
N THR A 91 -11.83 14.09 9.38
CA THR A 91 -11.40 15.07 8.37
C THR A 91 -12.52 15.56 7.46
N ILE A 92 -13.53 14.73 7.18
CA ILE A 92 -14.61 15.07 6.25
C ILE A 92 -15.82 15.58 7.03
N THR A 93 -16.22 14.91 8.13
CA THR A 93 -17.40 15.30 8.92
C THR A 93 -17.04 16.38 9.94
N LEU A 94 -16.00 16.18 10.76
CA LEU A 94 -15.57 17.15 11.76
C LEU A 94 -14.62 18.21 11.21
N ARG A 95 -14.19 18.07 9.94
CA ARG A 95 -13.34 19.04 9.22
C ARG A 95 -12.02 19.35 9.94
N ALA A 96 -11.47 18.35 10.67
CA ALA A 96 -10.18 18.44 11.31
C ALA A 96 -9.04 18.57 10.29
N ASN A 97 -7.90 19.11 10.70
CA ASN A 97 -6.73 19.23 9.83
C ASN A 97 -6.26 17.84 9.37
N GLN A 98 -6.22 17.63 8.05
CA GLN A 98 -5.92 16.33 7.44
C GLN A 98 -4.50 15.85 7.75
N ASN A 99 -3.52 16.76 7.75
CA ASN A 99 -2.12 16.43 8.04
C ASN A 99 -1.97 15.94 9.49
N VAL A 100 -2.51 16.70 10.44
CA VAL A 100 -2.44 16.35 11.87
C VAL A 100 -3.17 15.05 12.15
N THR A 101 -4.37 14.89 11.60
CA THR A 101 -5.17 13.67 11.76
C THR A 101 -4.48 12.46 11.13
N GLY A 102 -3.87 12.62 9.96
CA GLY A 102 -3.12 11.56 9.29
C GLY A 102 -1.88 11.13 10.09
N LEU A 103 -1.10 12.09 10.61
CA LEU A 103 0.04 11.80 11.48
C LEU A 103 -0.39 11.12 12.79
N ALA A 104 -1.47 11.59 13.41
CA ALA A 104 -2.03 10.96 14.60
C ALA A 104 -2.48 9.51 14.30
N LEU A 105 -3.16 9.28 13.16
CA LEU A 105 -3.54 7.93 12.73
C LEU A 105 -2.32 7.04 12.43
N SER A 106 -1.24 7.61 11.91
CA SER A 106 0.00 6.88 11.69
C SER A 106 0.54 6.31 13.00
N ILE A 107 0.68 7.15 14.02
CA ILE A 107 1.19 6.74 15.35
C ILE A 107 0.23 5.77 16.04
N PHE A 108 -1.05 6.12 16.07
CA PHE A 108 -2.10 5.33 16.71
C PHE A 108 -2.27 3.96 16.02
N GLY A 109 -2.32 3.93 14.69
CA GLY A 109 -2.46 2.70 13.91
C GLY A 109 -1.24 1.80 14.03
N THR A 110 -0.03 2.36 14.05
CA THR A 110 1.20 1.60 14.33
C THR A 110 1.14 1.00 15.73
N GLY A 111 0.76 1.79 16.75
CA GLY A 111 0.62 1.31 18.12
C GLY A 111 -0.42 0.19 18.27
N ILE A 112 -1.59 0.33 17.62
CA ILE A 112 -2.61 -0.74 17.61
C ILE A 112 -2.10 -1.99 16.89
N GLY A 113 -1.49 -1.84 15.71
CA GLY A 113 -0.96 -2.98 14.97
C GLY A 113 0.11 -3.73 15.77
N GLN A 114 1.03 -2.98 16.40
CA GLN A 114 2.04 -3.54 17.30
C GLN A 114 1.41 -4.21 18.53
N PHE A 115 0.43 -3.58 19.17
CA PHE A 115 -0.27 -4.15 20.31
C PHE A 115 -0.95 -5.47 19.96
N ILE A 116 -1.71 -5.51 18.85
CA ILE A 116 -2.41 -6.73 18.40
C ILE A 116 -1.40 -7.84 18.07
N GLY A 117 -0.34 -7.51 17.32
CA GLY A 117 0.68 -8.46 16.93
C GLY A 117 1.44 -9.02 18.14
N GLU A 118 1.80 -8.17 19.12
CA GLU A 118 2.45 -8.60 20.34
C GLU A 118 1.52 -9.39 21.26
N TYR A 119 0.25 -8.98 21.39
CA TYR A 119 -0.74 -9.73 22.14
C TYR A 119 -0.90 -11.16 21.60
N MET A 120 -1.00 -11.31 20.27
CA MET A 120 -1.05 -12.63 19.64
C MET A 120 0.25 -13.42 19.91
N ARG A 121 1.43 -12.76 19.80
CA ARG A 121 2.72 -13.41 20.04
C ARG A 121 2.85 -13.93 21.48
N VAL A 122 2.46 -13.13 22.46
CA VAL A 122 2.50 -13.52 23.88
C VAL A 122 1.52 -14.66 24.17
N SER A 123 0.32 -14.61 23.60
CA SER A 123 -0.71 -15.64 23.76
C SER A 123 -0.30 -17.00 23.18
N GLU A 124 0.65 -17.02 22.24
CA GLU A 124 1.14 -18.22 21.54
C GLU A 124 2.61 -18.56 21.94
N ASN A 125 2.95 -18.40 23.23
CA ASN A 125 4.25 -18.75 23.80
C ASN A 125 5.45 -18.01 23.18
N GLY A 126 5.24 -16.76 22.77
CA GLY A 126 6.29 -15.87 22.29
C GLY A 126 6.64 -15.95 20.81
N TYR A 127 5.97 -16.81 20.04
CA TYR A 127 6.19 -16.95 18.61
C TYR A 127 4.89 -17.17 17.86
N ILE A 128 4.60 -16.32 16.87
CA ILE A 128 3.47 -16.51 15.97
C ILE A 128 3.98 -16.60 14.54
N SER A 129 3.63 -17.69 13.87
CA SER A 129 4.02 -17.98 12.50
C SER A 129 2.98 -18.88 11.85
N VAL A 130 2.68 -18.61 10.60
CA VAL A 130 1.86 -19.46 9.74
C VAL A 130 2.68 -20.67 9.30
N SER A 131 2.05 -21.82 9.07
CA SER A 131 2.73 -23.04 8.62
C SER A 131 3.41 -22.87 7.25
N ASN A 132 4.44 -23.67 7.00
CA ASN A 132 5.17 -23.61 5.72
C ASN A 132 4.27 -23.99 4.52
N MET A 133 3.25 -24.82 4.74
CA MET A 133 2.27 -25.18 3.72
C MET A 133 1.51 -23.92 3.25
N LEU A 134 0.95 -23.16 4.19
CA LEU A 134 0.19 -21.94 3.84
C LEU A 134 1.10 -20.83 3.34
N LYS A 135 2.30 -20.64 3.92
CA LYS A 135 3.30 -19.67 3.42
C LYS A 135 3.57 -19.84 1.93
N GLY A 136 3.65 -21.10 1.47
CA GLY A 136 3.84 -21.40 0.06
C GLY A 136 2.80 -20.75 -0.85
N TYR A 137 1.55 -20.68 -0.44
CA TYR A 137 0.49 -20.03 -1.23
C TYR A 137 0.64 -18.51 -1.32
N PHE A 138 1.25 -17.89 -0.33
CA PHE A 138 1.50 -16.45 -0.33
C PHE A 138 2.77 -16.06 -1.08
N GLN A 139 3.80 -16.90 -1.06
CA GLN A 139 5.14 -16.60 -1.57
C GLN A 139 5.39 -17.15 -2.96
N ASN A 140 4.84 -18.33 -3.27
CA ASN A 140 5.09 -18.98 -4.55
C ASN A 140 4.25 -18.39 -5.67
N SER A 141 4.76 -18.54 -6.88
CA SER A 141 4.04 -18.19 -8.10
C SER A 141 2.84 -19.12 -8.33
N PRO A 142 1.70 -18.56 -8.78
CA PRO A 142 0.54 -19.35 -9.17
C PRO A 142 0.71 -20.08 -10.52
N PHE A 143 1.78 -19.77 -11.27
CA PHE A 143 2.02 -20.34 -12.60
C PHE A 143 2.81 -21.65 -12.53
N PRO A 144 2.57 -22.60 -13.47
CA PRO A 144 3.31 -23.83 -13.55
C PRO A 144 4.79 -23.61 -13.84
N LYS A 145 5.67 -24.50 -13.32
CA LYS A 145 7.13 -24.41 -13.43
C LYS A 145 7.61 -24.27 -14.88
N GLY A 146 6.97 -24.93 -15.83
CA GLY A 146 7.35 -24.82 -17.24
C GLY A 146 7.31 -23.42 -17.84
N LEU A 147 6.44 -22.51 -17.32
CA LEU A 147 6.43 -21.10 -17.70
C LEU A 147 7.49 -20.30 -16.96
N GLN A 148 7.81 -20.69 -15.72
CA GLN A 148 8.85 -20.04 -14.93
C GLN A 148 10.26 -20.33 -15.45
N ASP A 149 10.46 -21.49 -16.06
CA ASP A 149 11.76 -21.96 -16.56
C ASP A 149 12.16 -21.33 -17.92
N ILE A 150 11.28 -20.54 -18.55
CA ILE A 150 11.62 -19.78 -19.77
C ILE A 150 12.79 -18.84 -19.45
N PRO A 151 13.92 -18.92 -20.18
CA PRO A 151 15.11 -18.12 -19.90
C PRO A 151 14.80 -16.62 -19.84
N VAL A 152 15.24 -15.93 -18.79
CA VAL A 152 15.09 -14.49 -18.51
C VAL A 152 13.64 -14.06 -18.26
N VAL A 153 12.74 -14.32 -19.19
CA VAL A 153 11.35 -13.82 -19.17
C VAL A 153 10.49 -14.58 -18.17
N GLY A 154 10.68 -15.91 -18.05
CA GLY A 154 9.88 -16.77 -17.20
C GLY A 154 9.96 -16.37 -15.72
N GLY A 155 11.18 -16.23 -15.19
CA GLY A 155 11.38 -15.83 -13.80
C GLY A 155 10.85 -14.43 -13.50
N ILE A 156 11.03 -13.46 -14.40
CA ILE A 156 10.61 -12.07 -14.19
C ILE A 156 9.08 -11.93 -14.32
N LEU A 157 8.46 -12.54 -15.32
CA LEU A 157 7.02 -12.38 -15.57
C LEU A 157 6.16 -13.41 -14.86
N PHE A 158 6.63 -14.65 -14.67
CA PHE A 158 5.84 -15.75 -14.11
C PHE A 158 6.37 -16.29 -12.79
N GLY A 159 7.51 -15.80 -12.29
CA GLY A 159 8.13 -16.23 -11.03
C GLY A 159 7.66 -15.49 -9.77
N ASN A 160 6.73 -14.55 -9.89
CA ASN A 160 6.31 -13.70 -8.77
C ASN A 160 5.11 -14.28 -8.01
N SER A 161 4.91 -13.84 -6.77
CA SER A 161 3.76 -14.23 -5.96
C SER A 161 2.42 -13.79 -6.57
N PHE A 162 1.33 -14.48 -6.21
CA PHE A 162 -0.04 -14.11 -6.59
C PHE A 162 -0.35 -12.62 -6.36
N PHE A 163 0.17 -12.06 -5.26
CA PHE A 163 -0.09 -10.67 -4.87
C PHE A 163 0.50 -9.64 -5.82
N PHE A 164 1.60 -9.95 -6.51
CA PHE A 164 2.13 -9.06 -7.54
C PHE A 164 1.13 -8.89 -8.68
N TYR A 165 0.57 -9.98 -9.18
CA TYR A 165 -0.41 -9.93 -10.27
C TYR A 165 -1.70 -9.25 -9.82
N LEU A 166 -2.14 -9.52 -8.59
CA LEU A 166 -3.28 -8.84 -7.99
C LEU A 166 -3.04 -7.32 -7.87
N ALA A 167 -1.86 -6.90 -7.42
CA ALA A 167 -1.51 -5.47 -7.33
C ALA A 167 -1.47 -4.79 -8.71
N VAL A 168 -0.90 -5.46 -9.73
CA VAL A 168 -0.92 -4.96 -11.11
C VAL A 168 -2.36 -4.88 -11.63
N ALA A 169 -3.19 -5.89 -11.39
CA ALA A 169 -4.60 -5.85 -11.76
C ALA A 169 -5.35 -4.71 -11.07
N CYS A 170 -5.09 -4.48 -9.78
CA CYS A 170 -5.62 -3.33 -9.03
C CYS A 170 -5.16 -1.99 -9.64
N ALA A 171 -3.90 -1.87 -10.05
CA ALA A 171 -3.38 -0.66 -10.69
C ALA A 171 -4.07 -0.36 -12.02
N VAL A 172 -4.26 -1.40 -12.86
CA VAL A 172 -4.99 -1.29 -14.13
C VAL A 172 -6.46 -0.97 -13.89
N ALA A 173 -7.10 -1.63 -12.93
CA ALA A 173 -8.50 -1.38 -12.56
C ALA A 173 -8.69 0.05 -12.04
N LEU A 174 -7.79 0.54 -11.19
CA LEU A 174 -7.82 1.90 -10.68
C LEU A 174 -7.60 2.93 -11.81
N TYR A 175 -6.66 2.67 -12.72
CA TYR A 175 -6.46 3.50 -13.91
C TYR A 175 -7.71 3.55 -14.77
N TRP A 176 -8.32 2.39 -15.04
CA TRP A 176 -9.57 2.31 -15.82
C TRP A 176 -10.71 3.04 -15.12
N TYR A 177 -10.89 2.81 -13.82
CA TYR A 177 -11.89 3.49 -13.00
C TYR A 177 -11.75 5.01 -13.09
N LEU A 178 -10.56 5.54 -12.81
CA LEU A 178 -10.30 6.99 -12.78
C LEU A 178 -10.44 7.66 -14.14
N ASN A 179 -10.12 6.96 -15.25
CA ASN A 179 -10.02 7.61 -16.56
C ASN A 179 -11.15 7.23 -17.54
N LYS A 180 -11.85 6.11 -17.30
CA LYS A 180 -12.83 5.58 -18.26
C LYS A 180 -14.23 5.45 -17.68
N THR A 181 -14.46 5.77 -16.38
CA THR A 181 -15.78 5.69 -15.78
C THR A 181 -16.33 7.06 -15.38
N ARG A 182 -17.66 7.21 -15.38
CA ARG A 182 -18.33 8.44 -14.90
C ARG A 182 -18.06 8.68 -13.41
N SER A 183 -18.07 7.61 -12.59
CA SER A 183 -17.79 7.71 -11.16
C SER A 183 -16.36 8.17 -10.88
N GLY A 184 -15.37 7.68 -11.65
CA GLY A 184 -13.99 8.13 -11.55
C GLY A 184 -13.80 9.59 -11.99
N LEU A 185 -14.55 10.05 -13.01
CA LEU A 185 -14.58 11.47 -13.39
C LEU A 185 -15.14 12.33 -12.25
N TYR A 186 -16.25 11.91 -11.62
CA TYR A 186 -16.82 12.61 -10.47
C TYR A 186 -15.85 12.66 -9.28
N LEU A 187 -15.15 11.56 -9.00
CA LEU A 187 -14.13 11.53 -7.96
C LEU A 187 -13.01 12.56 -8.23
N ARG A 188 -12.51 12.61 -9.46
CA ARG A 188 -11.47 13.58 -9.82
C ARG A 188 -11.97 15.02 -9.75
N SER A 189 -13.22 15.30 -10.19
CA SER A 189 -13.80 16.64 -10.07
C SER A 189 -13.94 17.06 -8.60
N VAL A 190 -14.29 16.13 -7.69
CA VAL A 190 -14.30 16.36 -6.25
C VAL A 190 -12.92 16.71 -5.72
N GLY A 191 -11.86 16.05 -6.22
CA GLY A 191 -10.49 16.34 -5.83
C GLY A 191 -9.93 17.65 -6.41
N GLU A 192 -10.38 18.08 -7.59
CA GLU A 192 -9.92 19.34 -8.20
C GLU A 192 -10.69 20.55 -7.65
N SER A 193 -12.02 20.48 -7.58
CA SER A 193 -12.87 21.55 -7.09
C SER A 193 -14.13 21.02 -6.44
N PRO A 194 -14.13 20.78 -5.12
CA PRO A 194 -15.29 20.28 -4.40
C PRO A 194 -16.51 21.17 -4.54
N ALA A 195 -16.31 22.50 -4.53
CA ALA A 195 -17.38 23.49 -4.68
C ALA A 195 -18.09 23.39 -6.04
N THR A 196 -17.31 23.28 -7.13
CA THR A 196 -17.84 23.11 -8.48
C THR A 196 -18.54 21.74 -8.63
N ALA A 197 -17.97 20.68 -8.05
CA ALA A 197 -18.56 19.35 -8.05
C ALA A 197 -19.93 19.32 -7.33
N ASP A 198 -20.02 19.97 -6.16
CA ASP A 198 -21.28 20.08 -5.40
C ASP A 198 -22.31 20.93 -6.13
N ALA A 199 -21.90 22.03 -6.79
CA ALA A 199 -22.80 22.84 -7.63
C ALA A 199 -23.36 22.05 -8.83
N ALA A 200 -22.60 21.08 -9.35
CA ALA A 200 -23.04 20.13 -10.39
C ALA A 200 -23.89 18.96 -9.85
N GLY A 201 -24.25 18.95 -8.55
CA GLY A 201 -25.08 17.92 -7.92
C GLY A 201 -24.32 16.65 -7.51
N ILE A 202 -22.98 16.67 -7.51
CA ILE A 202 -22.15 15.55 -7.09
C ILE A 202 -22.03 15.56 -5.56
N ASN A 203 -22.35 14.42 -4.91
CA ASN A 203 -22.23 14.29 -3.46
C ASN A 203 -20.75 14.18 -3.04
N VAL A 204 -20.11 15.29 -2.72
CA VAL A 204 -18.71 15.42 -2.35
C VAL A 204 -18.36 14.52 -1.15
N THR A 205 -19.18 14.55 -0.09
CA THR A 205 -18.96 13.75 1.13
C THR A 205 -18.90 12.26 0.82
N ARG A 206 -19.88 11.74 0.06
CA ARG A 206 -19.92 10.32 -0.31
C ARG A 206 -18.70 9.88 -1.09
N TYR A 207 -18.24 10.67 -2.07
CA TYR A 207 -17.07 10.33 -2.88
C TYR A 207 -15.78 10.36 -2.04
N LYS A 208 -15.62 11.34 -1.16
CA LYS A 208 -14.48 11.42 -0.25
C LYS A 208 -14.45 10.24 0.71
N TYR A 209 -15.56 9.89 1.37
CA TYR A 209 -15.64 8.74 2.27
C TYR A 209 -15.31 7.42 1.55
N LEU A 210 -15.98 7.12 0.44
CA LEU A 210 -15.76 5.88 -0.29
C LEU A 210 -14.31 5.73 -0.76
N ALA A 211 -13.74 6.79 -1.33
CA ALA A 211 -12.37 6.76 -1.81
C ALA A 211 -11.36 6.53 -0.67
N THR A 212 -11.55 7.19 0.47
CA THR A 212 -10.66 7.08 1.62
C THR A 212 -10.77 5.71 2.29
N VAL A 213 -12.00 5.20 2.49
CA VAL A 213 -12.22 3.89 3.13
C VAL A 213 -11.71 2.74 2.26
N ILE A 214 -12.03 2.75 0.96
CA ILE A 214 -11.54 1.74 0.03
C ILE A 214 -10.02 1.86 -0.14
N GLY A 215 -9.51 3.09 -0.26
CA GLY A 215 -8.08 3.36 -0.36
C GLY A 215 -7.30 2.82 0.83
N GLY A 216 -7.77 3.08 2.05
CA GLY A 216 -7.16 2.55 3.26
C GLY A 216 -7.25 1.03 3.37
N GLY A 217 -8.37 0.44 2.96
CA GLY A 217 -8.49 -1.02 2.86
C GLY A 217 -7.43 -1.63 1.93
N VAL A 218 -7.23 -1.04 0.74
CA VAL A 218 -6.21 -1.49 -0.22
C VAL A 218 -4.80 -1.30 0.35
N SER A 219 -4.50 -0.17 0.99
CA SER A 219 -3.21 0.08 1.63
C SER A 219 -2.90 -0.94 2.74
N ALA A 220 -3.90 -1.30 3.55
CA ALA A 220 -3.78 -2.29 4.61
C ALA A 220 -3.45 -3.70 4.09
N VAL A 221 -4.01 -4.09 2.93
CA VAL A 221 -3.62 -5.34 2.24
C VAL A 221 -2.12 -5.33 1.92
N GLY A 222 -1.53 -4.18 1.57
CA GLY A 222 -0.08 -4.05 1.40
C GLY A 222 0.69 -4.43 2.66
N GLY A 223 0.22 -4.04 3.85
CA GLY A 223 0.81 -4.44 5.13
C GLY A 223 0.77 -5.95 5.36
N MET A 224 -0.36 -6.60 5.09
CA MET A 224 -0.49 -8.06 5.16
C MET A 224 0.44 -8.75 4.16
N VAL A 225 0.50 -8.28 2.93
CA VAL A 225 1.40 -8.83 1.90
C VAL A 225 2.86 -8.73 2.36
N TYR A 226 3.26 -7.62 2.97
CA TYR A 226 4.61 -7.48 3.53
C TYR A 226 4.93 -8.56 4.57
N ILE A 227 4.04 -8.73 5.56
CA ILE A 227 4.23 -9.74 6.61
C ILE A 227 4.27 -11.15 6.02
N MET A 228 3.38 -11.48 5.09
CA MET A 228 3.29 -12.84 4.55
C MET A 228 4.43 -13.17 3.57
N THR A 229 4.91 -12.20 2.78
CA THR A 229 5.91 -12.46 1.74
C THR A 229 7.33 -12.15 2.19
N ILE A 230 7.56 -10.97 2.81
CA ILE A 230 8.89 -10.49 3.17
C ILE A 230 9.29 -10.96 4.58
N ALA A 231 8.41 -10.78 5.57
CA ALA A 231 8.65 -11.28 6.92
C ALA A 231 8.41 -12.80 7.07
N GLY A 232 8.02 -13.48 5.99
CA GLY A 232 7.89 -14.94 5.96
C GLY A 232 6.73 -15.48 6.81
N GLY A 233 5.64 -14.72 6.95
CA GLY A 233 4.47 -15.10 7.75
C GLY A 233 4.75 -15.16 9.25
N VAL A 234 5.71 -14.36 9.73
CA VAL A 234 6.10 -14.24 11.14
C VAL A 234 5.86 -12.81 11.59
N TRP A 235 5.29 -12.64 12.78
CA TRP A 235 5.17 -11.29 13.36
C TRP A 235 6.53 -10.76 13.80
N ASN A 236 6.84 -9.56 13.38
CA ASN A 236 7.99 -8.78 13.84
C ASN A 236 7.51 -7.38 14.21
N HIS A 237 7.79 -6.97 15.45
CA HIS A 237 7.34 -5.70 16.03
C HIS A 237 7.70 -4.47 15.19
N GLU A 238 8.88 -4.43 14.59
CA GLU A 238 9.35 -3.31 13.77
C GLU A 238 9.38 -3.62 12.26
N GLY A 239 8.93 -4.81 11.86
CA GLY A 239 9.13 -5.30 10.50
C GLY A 239 8.56 -4.38 9.40
N LEU A 240 7.42 -3.72 9.68
CA LEU A 240 6.75 -2.81 8.75
C LEU A 240 7.23 -1.35 8.85
N SER A 241 8.10 -1.01 9.81
CA SER A 241 8.48 0.38 10.06
C SER A 241 9.06 1.08 8.83
N GLY A 242 8.43 2.20 8.44
CA GLY A 242 8.79 3.02 7.29
C GLY A 242 8.20 2.58 5.95
N VAL A 243 7.58 1.41 5.85
CA VAL A 243 7.03 0.90 4.57
C VAL A 243 5.86 1.75 4.07
N GLY A 244 4.97 2.18 4.96
CA GLY A 244 3.86 3.06 4.59
C GLY A 244 4.33 4.46 4.22
N TRP A 245 5.37 4.99 4.88
CA TRP A 245 5.99 6.26 4.47
C TRP A 245 6.61 6.18 3.08
N LEU A 246 7.25 5.05 2.75
CA LEU A 246 7.75 4.79 1.39
C LEU A 246 6.62 4.70 0.37
N ALA A 247 5.47 4.13 0.75
CA ALA A 247 4.30 4.10 -0.13
C ALA A 247 3.76 5.52 -0.41
N VAL A 248 3.70 6.40 0.60
CA VAL A 248 3.33 7.82 0.42
C VAL A 248 4.36 8.55 -0.46
N ALA A 249 5.67 8.34 -0.23
CA ALA A 249 6.71 8.91 -1.07
C ALA A 249 6.57 8.44 -2.54
N LEU A 250 6.20 7.18 -2.74
CA LEU A 250 5.97 6.61 -4.06
C LEU A 250 4.75 7.22 -4.77
N VAL A 251 3.68 7.63 -4.05
CA VAL A 251 2.55 8.39 -4.65
C VAL A 251 3.06 9.65 -5.31
N ILE A 252 3.92 10.38 -4.61
CA ILE A 252 4.52 11.63 -5.10
C ILE A 252 5.44 11.32 -6.29
N PHE A 253 6.30 10.30 -6.17
CA PHE A 253 7.20 9.87 -7.24
C PHE A 253 6.45 9.51 -8.54
N CYS A 254 5.36 8.76 -8.46
CA CYS A 254 4.58 8.37 -9.63
C CYS A 254 3.55 9.42 -10.09
N LEU A 255 3.55 10.62 -9.45
CA LEU A 255 2.71 11.76 -9.83
C LEU A 255 1.21 11.40 -9.83
N TRP A 256 0.76 10.70 -8.80
CA TRP A 256 -0.64 10.22 -8.63
C TRP A 256 -1.17 9.40 -9.82
N ARG A 257 -0.29 8.70 -10.56
CA ARG A 257 -0.65 7.86 -11.71
C ARG A 257 -0.58 6.39 -11.34
N PRO A 258 -1.71 5.64 -11.36
CA PRO A 258 -1.71 4.22 -10.96
C PRO A 258 -0.76 3.32 -11.78
N LEU A 259 -0.69 3.52 -13.11
CA LEU A 259 0.24 2.75 -13.95
C LEU A 259 1.71 3.12 -13.70
N GLY A 260 1.98 4.37 -13.34
CA GLY A 260 3.32 4.81 -12.94
C GLY A 260 3.78 4.14 -11.64
N ALA A 261 2.84 3.84 -10.74
CA ALA A 261 3.13 3.17 -9.49
C ALA A 261 3.69 1.75 -9.67
N ILE A 262 3.34 1.05 -10.76
CA ILE A 262 3.90 -0.29 -11.06
C ILE A 262 5.42 -0.20 -11.22
N TRP A 263 5.90 0.69 -12.08
CA TRP A 263 7.34 0.85 -12.31
C TRP A 263 8.04 1.47 -11.12
N GLY A 264 7.41 2.46 -10.50
CA GLY A 264 7.92 3.10 -9.30
C GLY A 264 8.09 2.12 -8.14
N SER A 265 7.14 1.21 -7.93
CA SER A 265 7.21 0.21 -6.85
C SER A 265 8.37 -0.77 -7.06
N VAL A 266 8.62 -1.21 -8.29
CA VAL A 266 9.78 -2.06 -8.60
C VAL A 266 11.09 -1.31 -8.36
N LEU A 267 11.17 -0.04 -8.76
CA LEU A 267 12.35 0.79 -8.50
C LEU A 267 12.57 0.97 -6.99
N PHE A 268 11.53 1.31 -6.22
CA PHE A 268 11.64 1.47 -4.76
C PHE A 268 11.97 0.15 -4.07
N GLY A 269 11.38 -0.96 -4.54
CA GLY A 269 11.75 -2.30 -4.08
C GLY A 269 13.22 -2.61 -4.33
N ALA A 270 13.76 -2.24 -5.52
CA ALA A 270 15.18 -2.38 -5.81
C ALA A 270 16.05 -1.54 -4.86
N LEU A 271 15.65 -0.29 -4.59
CA LEU A 271 16.36 0.58 -3.64
C LEU A 271 16.32 0.03 -2.21
N MET A 272 15.20 -0.59 -1.80
CA MET A 272 15.07 -1.23 -0.48
C MET A 272 16.01 -2.42 -0.30
N ILE A 273 16.26 -3.21 -1.34
CA ILE A 273 17.15 -4.37 -1.26
C ILE A 273 18.62 -4.04 -1.54
N LEU A 274 18.90 -2.81 -1.99
CA LEU A 274 20.24 -2.42 -2.42
C LEU A 274 21.27 -2.61 -1.29
N TYR A 275 20.91 -2.23 -0.05
CA TYR A 275 21.79 -2.36 1.11
C TYR A 275 22.09 -3.82 1.50
N LEU A 276 21.23 -4.77 1.12
CA LEU A 276 21.44 -6.19 1.39
C LEU A 276 22.45 -6.82 0.41
N ARG A 277 22.69 -6.19 -0.74
CA ARG A 277 23.49 -6.73 -1.83
C ARG A 277 24.76 -5.94 -2.13
N LEU A 278 24.73 -4.62 -1.89
CA LEU A 278 25.86 -3.72 -2.10
C LEU A 278 26.36 -3.21 -0.75
N VAL A 279 27.20 -4.01 -0.10
CA VAL A 279 27.91 -3.59 1.12
C VAL A 279 29.18 -2.87 0.69
N ILE A 280 29.15 -1.54 0.67
CA ILE A 280 30.37 -0.72 0.47
C ILE A 280 30.90 -0.36 1.85
N ALA A 281 32.12 -0.77 2.16
CA ALA A 281 32.70 -0.68 3.50
C ALA A 281 32.72 0.73 4.13
N PHE A 282 32.66 1.79 3.31
CA PHE A 282 32.66 3.18 3.77
C PHE A 282 31.26 3.81 3.89
N ILE A 283 30.18 3.13 3.48
CA ILE A 283 28.82 3.69 3.49
C ILE A 283 28.01 3.00 4.58
N PRO A 284 27.59 3.70 5.64
CA PRO A 284 26.68 3.15 6.65
C PRO A 284 25.36 2.68 6.02
N THR A 285 24.85 1.54 6.48
CA THR A 285 23.59 0.95 5.97
C THR A 285 22.40 1.89 6.07
N GLN A 286 22.41 2.83 7.02
CA GLN A 286 21.40 3.86 7.19
C GLN A 286 21.28 4.79 5.97
N LEU A 287 22.38 5.07 5.28
CA LEU A 287 22.37 5.93 4.09
C LEU A 287 21.62 5.27 2.91
N TYR A 288 21.68 3.95 2.79
CA TYR A 288 20.90 3.25 1.76
C TYR A 288 19.40 3.36 2.00
N LYS A 289 18.95 3.38 3.26
CA LYS A 289 17.53 3.53 3.61
C LYS A 289 16.98 4.91 3.23
N ILE A 290 17.83 5.91 3.08
CA ILE A 290 17.44 7.27 2.67
C ILE A 290 17.28 7.38 1.14
N LEU A 291 17.89 6.49 0.35
CA LEU A 291 17.89 6.57 -1.12
C LEU A 291 16.50 6.72 -1.76
N PRO A 292 15.46 5.96 -1.37
CA PRO A 292 14.13 6.14 -1.97
C PRO A 292 13.56 7.55 -1.76
N TYR A 293 13.82 8.16 -0.59
CA TYR A 293 13.36 9.52 -0.29
C TYR A 293 14.15 10.56 -1.10
N VAL A 294 15.47 10.38 -1.22
CA VAL A 294 16.32 11.25 -2.07
C VAL A 294 15.86 11.20 -3.52
N VAL A 295 15.60 10.01 -4.06
CA VAL A 295 15.07 9.83 -5.42
C VAL A 295 13.70 10.53 -5.57
N THR A 296 12.83 10.44 -4.57
CA THR A 296 11.54 11.14 -4.57
C THR A 296 11.72 12.66 -4.64
N VAL A 297 12.62 13.23 -3.83
CA VAL A 297 12.91 14.67 -3.84
C VAL A 297 13.46 15.12 -5.19
N ILE A 298 14.38 14.36 -5.79
CA ILE A 298 14.92 14.65 -7.13
C ILE A 298 13.79 14.68 -8.18
N VAL A 299 12.90 13.68 -8.16
CA VAL A 299 11.77 13.63 -9.09
C VAL A 299 10.80 14.80 -8.88
N LEU A 300 10.55 15.20 -7.64
CA LEU A 300 9.74 16.38 -7.33
C LEU A 300 10.35 17.66 -7.93
N ILE A 301 11.66 17.87 -7.75
CA ILE A 301 12.36 19.02 -8.32
C ILE A 301 12.20 19.03 -9.86
N ILE A 302 12.51 17.90 -10.52
CA ILE A 302 12.40 17.79 -11.99
C ILE A 302 10.96 17.99 -12.47
N SER A 303 9.99 17.43 -11.75
CA SER A 303 8.57 17.56 -12.10
C SER A 303 8.06 18.99 -11.94
N SER A 304 8.49 19.67 -10.87
CA SER A 304 8.15 21.08 -10.61
C SER A 304 8.69 22.00 -11.70
N MET A 305 9.91 21.76 -12.19
CA MET A 305 10.51 22.55 -13.27
C MET A 305 9.75 22.43 -14.62
N ARG A 306 9.05 21.31 -14.86
CA ARG A 306 8.34 21.05 -16.12
C ARG A 306 6.92 21.62 -16.20
N ASN A 307 6.40 22.20 -15.12
CA ASN A 307 5.12 22.92 -14.98
C ASN A 307 3.93 22.29 -15.74
N ASN A 308 3.79 20.97 -15.72
CA ASN A 308 2.74 20.25 -16.42
C ASN A 308 1.58 19.97 -15.47
N LYS A 309 0.42 20.63 -15.66
CA LYS A 309 -0.77 20.53 -14.80
C LYS A 309 -1.28 19.09 -14.60
N GLU A 310 -1.15 18.22 -15.60
CA GLU A 310 -1.56 16.81 -15.48
C GLU A 310 -0.71 15.98 -14.49
N LYS A 311 0.45 16.51 -14.11
CA LYS A 311 1.43 15.85 -13.20
C LYS A 311 1.43 16.46 -11.81
N GLN A 312 0.50 17.35 -11.52
CA GLN A 312 0.34 17.97 -10.21
C GLN A 312 -0.63 17.18 -9.32
N PRO A 313 -0.54 17.31 -7.99
CA PRO A 313 -1.56 16.80 -7.09
C PRO A 313 -2.91 17.42 -7.39
N PRO A 314 -4.04 16.79 -6.99
CA PRO A 314 -5.34 17.43 -7.06
C PRO A 314 -5.34 18.79 -6.35
N ALA A 315 -5.98 19.79 -6.94
CA ALA A 315 -5.89 21.18 -6.46
C ALA A 315 -6.44 21.37 -5.04
N SER A 316 -7.44 20.58 -4.63
CA SER A 316 -7.99 20.62 -3.25
C SER A 316 -7.35 19.62 -2.29
N LEU A 317 -6.20 19.00 -2.65
CA LEU A 317 -5.55 18.01 -1.80
C LEU A 317 -5.16 18.60 -0.45
N GLY A 318 -5.63 17.98 0.64
CA GLY A 318 -5.36 18.43 2.00
C GLY A 318 -6.24 19.60 2.48
N LEU A 319 -7.13 20.12 1.63
CA LEU A 319 -8.03 21.21 1.98
C LEU A 319 -9.40 20.65 2.43
N ASN A 320 -9.92 21.23 3.51
CA ASN A 320 -11.26 20.92 3.96
C ASN A 320 -12.28 21.65 3.09
N TYR A 321 -13.42 21.00 2.82
CA TYR A 321 -14.51 21.60 2.06
C TYR A 321 -15.63 22.09 2.97
N PHE A 322 -16.01 23.35 2.83
CA PHE A 322 -17.10 24.01 3.54
C PHE A 322 -18.17 24.41 2.52
N ARG A 323 -19.37 23.83 2.65
CA ARG A 323 -20.46 24.10 1.72
C ARG A 323 -20.99 25.54 1.84
N GLU A 324 -20.81 26.13 3.01
CA GLU A 324 -21.30 27.46 3.36
C GLU A 324 -20.39 28.59 2.85
N GLU A 325 -19.18 28.27 2.39
CA GLU A 325 -18.17 29.24 1.88
C GLU A 325 -18.16 29.31 0.34
N ARG A 326 -19.29 29.12 -0.31
CA ARG A 326 -19.41 29.18 -1.76
C ARG A 326 -19.31 30.61 -2.28
#